data_6311eb2ebb20915a5e694f3e1f8978cd
#
_entry.id   6311eb2ebb20915a5e694f3e1f8978cd
#
_cell.length_a   1.000
_cell.length_b   1.000
_cell.length_c   1.000
_cell.angle_alpha   90.00
_cell.angle_beta   90.00
_cell.angle_gamma   90.00
#
_symmetry.space_group_name_H-M   'P 1'
#
loop_
_entity.id
_entity.type
_entity.pdbx_description
1 polymer ?
#
loop_
_entity_poly.entity_id
_entity_poly.type
_entity_poly.pdbx_seq_one_letter_code
_entity_poly.pdbx_strand_id
1 'polypeptide(L)'
;MREAEFEWDDTKAAANLANHGVSFERARLVFADPFAVGRIDDRQDYGEDRFTMVGMVEGALIFVVYTERDDRVRIITARRATRHEQDDYFQQNGQTS
;
A
#
# COMPACT_ATOMS: atom_id res chain seq x y z
N MET A 1 -20.80 -4.81 -6.15
CA MET A 1 -19.41 -5.20 -5.94
C MET A 1 -19.07 -5.02 -4.46
N ARG A 2 -18.52 -6.04 -3.86
CA ARG A 2 -18.18 -5.97 -2.44
C ARG A 2 -16.85 -5.27 -2.27
N GLU A 3 -16.80 -4.27 -1.40
CA GLU A 3 -15.54 -3.63 -1.05
C GLU A 3 -14.69 -4.58 -0.21
N ALA A 4 -13.37 -4.51 -0.39
CA ALA A 4 -12.44 -5.24 0.45
C ALA A 4 -12.56 -4.70 1.88
N GLU A 5 -12.56 -5.61 2.84
CA GLU A 5 -12.51 -5.22 4.23
C GLU A 5 -11.06 -4.98 4.64
N PHE A 6 -10.84 -3.92 5.39
CA PHE A 6 -9.52 -3.53 5.87
C PHE A 6 -9.46 -3.62 7.38
N GLU A 7 -8.28 -3.96 7.87
CA GLU A 7 -8.01 -3.94 9.31
C GLU A 7 -6.59 -3.44 9.54
N TRP A 8 -6.32 -2.98 10.75
CA TRP A 8 -4.98 -2.58 11.17
C TRP A 8 -4.95 -2.42 12.68
N ASP A 9 -3.72 -2.35 13.19
CA ASP A 9 -3.46 -2.08 14.60
C ASP A 9 -3.45 -0.56 14.81
N ASP A 10 -4.27 -0.06 15.72
CA ASP A 10 -4.42 1.39 15.94
C ASP A 10 -3.14 2.05 16.43
N THR A 11 -2.35 1.35 17.24
CA THR A 11 -1.07 1.88 17.73
C THR A 11 -0.10 2.05 16.56
N LYS A 12 -0.03 1.06 15.67
CA LYS A 12 0.82 1.14 14.48
C LYS A 12 0.33 2.22 13.52
N ALA A 13 -0.99 2.39 13.40
CA ALA A 13 -1.55 3.44 12.55
C ALA A 13 -1.13 4.83 13.04
N ALA A 14 -1.18 5.05 14.35
CA ALA A 14 -0.78 6.33 14.93
C ALA A 14 0.72 6.58 14.72
N ALA A 15 1.54 5.57 14.94
CA ALA A 15 2.99 5.68 14.72
C ALA A 15 3.31 5.93 13.24
N ASN A 16 2.60 5.27 12.34
CA ASN A 16 2.79 5.45 10.91
C ASN A 16 2.45 6.88 10.47
N LEU A 17 1.36 7.43 10.99
CA LEU A 17 0.97 8.80 10.69
C LEU A 17 2.03 9.78 11.19
N ALA A 18 2.54 9.56 12.41
CA ALA A 18 3.57 10.43 12.99
C ALA A 18 4.88 10.37 12.19
N ASN A 19 5.27 9.17 11.73
CA ASN A 19 6.56 8.96 11.08
C ASN A 19 6.54 9.27 9.58
N HIS A 20 5.43 9.03 8.92
CA HIS A 20 5.35 9.12 7.45
C HIS A 20 4.29 10.09 6.94
N GLY A 21 3.45 10.62 7.81
CA GLY A 21 2.41 11.57 7.41
C GLY A 21 1.28 10.95 6.60
N VAL A 22 1.15 9.62 6.60
CA VAL A 22 0.11 8.91 5.86
C VAL A 22 -0.73 8.11 6.83
N SER A 23 -2.04 8.36 6.84
CA SER A 23 -2.97 7.60 7.65
C SER A 23 -3.29 6.27 6.95
N PHE A 24 -3.67 5.26 7.73
CA PHE A 24 -4.10 3.99 7.14
C PHE A 24 -5.46 4.11 6.46
N GLU A 25 -6.33 5.03 6.94
CA GLU A 25 -7.58 5.34 6.24
C GLU A 25 -7.31 5.84 4.82
N ARG A 26 -6.29 6.67 4.66
CA ARG A 26 -5.89 7.17 3.35
C ARG A 26 -5.21 6.07 2.54
N ALA A 27 -4.34 5.28 3.17
CA ALA A 27 -3.60 4.22 2.51
C ALA A 27 -4.51 3.17 1.87
N ARG A 28 -5.66 2.86 2.49
CA ARG A 28 -6.60 1.89 1.93
C ARG A 28 -7.12 2.30 0.56
N LEU A 29 -7.10 3.58 0.24
CA LEU A 29 -7.57 4.08 -1.04
C LEU A 29 -6.65 3.70 -2.20
N VAL A 30 -5.42 3.26 -1.93
CA VAL A 30 -4.53 2.71 -2.95
C VAL A 30 -5.20 1.53 -3.67
N PHE A 31 -5.99 0.73 -2.93
CA PHE A 31 -6.66 -0.45 -3.48
C PHE A 31 -7.81 -0.09 -4.41
N ALA A 32 -8.25 1.16 -4.43
CA ALA A 32 -9.28 1.65 -5.34
C ALA A 32 -8.70 2.18 -6.65
N ASP A 33 -7.38 2.34 -6.74
CA ASP A 33 -6.73 2.76 -7.97
C ASP A 33 -6.67 1.58 -8.94
N PRO A 34 -7.35 1.65 -10.11
CA PRO A 34 -7.32 0.54 -11.07
C PRO A 34 -5.94 0.31 -11.68
N PHE A 35 -5.02 1.25 -11.53
CA PHE A 35 -3.66 1.16 -12.04
C PHE A 35 -2.64 0.78 -10.97
N ALA A 36 -3.09 0.48 -9.76
CA ALA A 36 -2.19 0.12 -8.67
C ALA A 36 -1.33 -1.09 -9.04
N VAL A 37 -0.06 -1.05 -8.65
CA VAL A 37 0.91 -2.11 -8.95
C VAL A 37 1.21 -2.88 -7.67
N GLY A 38 0.85 -4.17 -7.67
CA GLY A 38 1.07 -5.06 -6.53
C GLY A 38 2.25 -5.99 -6.76
N ARG A 39 2.99 -6.28 -5.69
CA ARG A 39 4.11 -7.21 -5.72
C ARG A 39 4.16 -8.02 -4.44
N ILE A 40 4.82 -9.17 -4.49
CA ILE A 40 5.10 -9.96 -3.29
C ILE A 40 6.30 -9.34 -2.59
N ASP A 41 6.19 -9.15 -1.27
CA ASP A 41 7.30 -8.66 -0.46
C ASP A 41 8.03 -9.85 0.14
N ASP A 42 9.10 -10.28 -0.51
CA ASP A 42 9.90 -11.43 -0.10
C ASP A 42 11.28 -11.04 0.44
N ARG A 43 11.44 -9.77 0.87
CA ARG A 43 12.74 -9.26 1.35
C ARG A 43 13.25 -10.01 2.57
N GLN A 44 12.36 -10.59 3.36
CA GLN A 44 12.73 -11.42 4.50
C GLN A 44 11.58 -12.36 4.84
N ASP A 45 11.86 -13.33 5.70
CA ASP A 45 10.83 -14.26 6.19
C ASP A 45 10.12 -13.59 7.37
N TYR A 46 8.85 -13.23 7.15
CA TYR A 46 8.02 -12.58 8.17
C TYR A 46 7.15 -13.59 8.94
N GLY A 47 7.21 -14.88 8.57
CA GLY A 47 6.28 -15.86 9.11
C GLY A 47 4.90 -15.77 8.51
N GLU A 48 4.66 -14.88 7.59
CA GLU A 48 3.41 -14.70 6.86
C GLU A 48 3.72 -14.07 5.50
N ASP A 49 2.82 -14.23 4.55
CA ASP A 49 2.98 -13.62 3.23
C ASP A 49 2.67 -12.13 3.33
N ARG A 50 3.59 -11.32 2.86
CA ARG A 50 3.43 -9.87 2.76
C ARG A 50 3.48 -9.42 1.33
N PHE A 51 2.74 -8.36 1.06
CA PHE A 51 2.60 -7.79 -0.27
C PHE A 51 2.82 -6.29 -0.19
N THR A 52 3.23 -5.73 -1.32
CA THR A 52 3.32 -4.27 -1.46
C THR A 52 2.40 -3.82 -2.57
N MET A 53 1.92 -2.59 -2.46
CA MET A 53 1.12 -1.99 -3.51
C MET A 53 1.44 -0.51 -3.60
N VAL A 54 1.58 -0.02 -4.84
CA VAL A 54 1.75 1.41 -5.12
C VAL A 54 0.53 1.87 -5.90
N GLY A 55 -0.10 2.91 -5.43
CA GLY A 55 -1.27 3.45 -6.12
C GLY A 55 -1.43 4.94 -5.88
N MET A 56 -2.24 5.55 -6.73
CA MET A 56 -2.51 6.99 -6.70
C MET A 56 -3.66 7.29 -5.74
N VAL A 57 -3.42 8.19 -4.80
CA VAL A 57 -4.43 8.66 -3.86
C VAL A 57 -4.36 10.18 -3.83
N GLU A 58 -5.42 10.83 -4.28
CA GLU A 58 -5.53 12.29 -4.22
C GLU A 58 -4.29 13.01 -4.79
N GLY A 59 -3.81 12.53 -5.92
CA GLY A 59 -2.68 13.15 -6.62
C GLY A 59 -1.30 12.75 -6.12
N ALA A 60 -1.21 11.84 -5.16
CA ALA A 60 0.07 11.37 -4.63
C ALA A 60 0.18 9.85 -4.76
N LEU A 61 1.37 9.36 -5.08
CA LEU A 61 1.61 7.92 -5.12
C LEU A 61 2.01 7.45 -3.73
N ILE A 62 1.27 6.46 -3.22
CA ILE A 62 1.43 5.90 -1.88
C ILE A 62 1.88 4.44 -2.01
N PHE A 63 2.85 4.06 -1.19
CA PHE A 63 3.36 2.70 -1.08
C PHE A 63 2.80 2.09 0.20
N VAL A 64 2.18 0.91 0.08
CA VAL A 64 1.54 0.22 1.20
C VAL A 64 2.11 -1.18 1.32
N VAL A 65 2.45 -1.60 2.53
CA VAL A 65 2.78 -2.99 2.85
C VAL A 65 1.59 -3.57 3.59
N TYR A 66 1.14 -4.73 3.16
CA TYR A 66 -0.03 -5.37 3.76
C TYR A 66 0.09 -6.89 3.71
N THR A 67 -0.76 -7.55 4.47
CA THR A 67 -0.95 -8.99 4.36
C THR A 67 -2.44 -9.26 4.19
N GLU A 68 -2.78 -10.49 3.80
CA GLU A 68 -4.17 -10.90 3.70
C GLU A 68 -4.46 -11.91 4.81
N ARG A 69 -5.57 -11.71 5.51
CA ARG A 69 -5.94 -12.55 6.63
C ARG A 69 -7.48 -12.65 6.69
N ASP A 70 -8.01 -13.86 6.59
CA ASP A 70 -9.45 -14.11 6.71
C ASP A 70 -10.28 -13.23 5.76
N ASP A 71 -9.87 -13.14 4.49
CA ASP A 71 -10.49 -12.31 3.45
C ASP A 71 -10.40 -10.81 3.73
N ARG A 72 -9.54 -10.40 4.66
CA ARG A 72 -9.30 -8.99 4.96
C ARG A 72 -7.89 -8.59 4.54
N VAL A 73 -7.77 -7.33 4.18
CA VAL A 73 -6.47 -6.70 3.93
C VAL A 73 -6.02 -6.07 5.24
N ARG A 74 -4.90 -6.55 5.78
CA ARG A 74 -4.32 -5.98 7.00
C ARG A 74 -3.17 -5.07 6.61
N ILE A 75 -3.37 -3.77 6.81
CA ILE A 75 -2.34 -2.78 6.49
C ILE A 75 -1.27 -2.78 7.59
N ILE A 76 -0.02 -2.83 7.18
CA ILE A 76 1.12 -2.93 8.10
C ILE A 76 1.88 -1.61 8.15
N THR A 77 2.15 -0.99 6.99
CA THR A 77 2.81 0.30 6.91
C THR A 77 2.43 1.00 5.61
N ALA A 78 2.54 2.31 5.60
CA ALA A 78 2.26 3.11 4.41
C ALA A 78 3.13 4.36 4.42
N ARG A 79 3.60 4.76 3.25
CA ARG A 79 4.42 5.96 3.08
C ARG A 79 4.27 6.45 1.65
N ARG A 80 4.79 7.61 1.38
CA ARG A 80 4.86 8.09 0.00
C ARG A 80 5.83 7.20 -0.79
N ALA A 81 5.50 6.98 -2.05
CA ALA A 81 6.34 6.18 -2.94
C ALA A 81 7.67 6.91 -3.20
N THR A 82 8.76 6.13 -3.26
CA THR A 82 10.07 6.65 -3.68
C THR A 82 10.04 6.94 -5.17
N ARG A 83 11.06 7.65 -5.67
CA ARG A 83 11.17 7.93 -7.11
C ARG A 83 11.19 6.64 -7.93
N HIS A 84 11.91 5.64 -7.46
CA HIS A 84 11.98 4.35 -8.14
C HIS A 84 10.60 3.67 -8.20
N GLU A 85 9.86 3.71 -7.12
CA GLU A 85 8.51 3.13 -7.06
C GLU A 85 7.54 3.90 -7.95
N GLN A 86 7.67 5.22 -8.04
CA GLN A 86 6.86 6.03 -8.94
C GLN A 86 7.15 5.66 -10.40
N ASP A 87 8.43 5.52 -10.75
CA ASP A 87 8.83 5.14 -12.11
C ASP A 87 8.29 3.77 -12.47
N ASP A 88 8.34 2.81 -11.54
CA ASP A 88 7.80 1.47 -11.74
C ASP A 88 6.30 1.53 -12.00
N TYR A 89 5.57 2.33 -11.22
CA TYR A 89 4.13 2.49 -11.39
C TYR A 89 3.80 2.96 -12.82
N PHE A 90 4.48 4.00 -13.29
CA PHE A 90 4.21 4.54 -14.61
C PHE A 90 4.64 3.58 -15.72
N GLN A 91 5.76 2.89 -15.56
CA GLN A 91 6.22 1.91 -16.53
C GLN A 91 5.24 0.73 -16.65
N GLN A 92 4.77 0.20 -15.54
CA GLN A 92 3.84 -0.93 -15.55
C GLN A 92 2.50 -0.56 -16.20
N ASN A 93 2.16 0.71 -16.21
CA ASN A 93 0.93 1.19 -16.83
C ASN A 93 1.13 1.72 -18.24
N GLY A 94 2.31 1.47 -18.83
CA GLY A 94 2.62 1.88 -20.21
C GLY A 94 2.83 3.37 -20.37
N GLN A 95 3.07 4.10 -19.27
CA GLN A 95 3.29 5.53 -19.30
C GLN A 95 4.78 5.81 -19.17
N THR A 96 5.26 6.78 -19.95
CA THR A 96 6.63 7.27 -19.82
C THR A 96 6.59 8.57 -19.07
N SER A 97 7.43 8.69 -18.08
CA SER A 97 7.55 9.91 -17.31
C SER A 97 8.42 10.94 -18.04
#